data_44252e6d2c4e408133f16a2de2355e12
#
_entry.id   44252e6d2c4e408133f16a2de2355e12
#
_cell.length_a   1.000
_cell.length_b   1.000
_cell.length_c   1.000
_cell.angle_alpha   90.00
_cell.angle_beta   90.00
_cell.angle_gamma   90.00
#
_symmetry.space_group_name_H-M   'P 1'
#
loop_
_entity.id
_entity.type
_entity.pdbx_description
1 polymer ?
#
loop_
_entity_poly.entity_id
_entity_poly.type
_entity_poly.pdbx_seq_one_letter_code
_entity_poly.pdbx_strand_id
1 'polypeptide(L)'
;MVPGKEEFPLEIETFNADEVMAKTARASTHTIQRRADIWYIIQEVKMSSHVGTHVEFPYHHLKEGKSAADYPLERLIGEAVLFDFSHKKKDEEITKQELLDSGIEVRKGDIAVIRTDMHKLWKTPQAHDRPVLSLEATHYLVAEIGIHCIATDATGLEVRGRDDQPVHVMLFEHNVAMVESLTNLDQLKSTRFEMIILPLPVEGLDSCPVRVIAIEK
;
A
#
# COMPACT_ATOMS: atom_id res chain seq x y z
N MET A 1 5.58 -7.04 -9.50
CA MET A 1 6.56 -7.68 -8.58
C MET A 1 7.25 -8.83 -9.31
N VAL A 2 8.57 -9.00 -9.15
CA VAL A 2 9.37 -10.06 -9.80
C VAL A 2 10.18 -10.79 -8.74
N PRO A 3 9.94 -12.10 -8.51
CA PRO A 3 10.69 -12.87 -7.51
C PRO A 3 12.19 -12.70 -7.64
N GLY A 4 12.89 -12.50 -6.53
CA GLY A 4 14.33 -12.29 -6.47
C GLY A 4 14.84 -10.95 -7.03
N LYS A 5 13.95 -10.02 -7.43
CA LYS A 5 14.30 -8.70 -7.96
C LYS A 5 13.65 -7.54 -7.22
N GLU A 6 12.88 -7.80 -6.19
CA GLU A 6 12.28 -6.78 -5.33
C GLU A 6 13.27 -6.37 -4.22
N GLU A 7 13.10 -5.16 -3.70
CA GLU A 7 13.87 -4.67 -2.55
C GLU A 7 13.60 -5.52 -1.30
N PHE A 8 12.32 -5.89 -1.10
CA PHE A 8 11.90 -6.82 -0.06
C PHE A 8 11.76 -8.24 -0.60
N PRO A 9 11.99 -9.27 0.23
CA PRO A 9 11.93 -10.66 -0.20
C PRO A 9 10.58 -11.03 -0.83
N LEU A 10 10.65 -11.67 -1.99
CA LEU A 10 9.55 -12.35 -2.66
C LEU A 10 10.09 -13.64 -3.27
N GLU A 11 9.66 -14.77 -2.73
CA GLU A 11 10.08 -16.11 -3.12
C GLU A 11 8.85 -16.93 -3.54
N ILE A 12 9.01 -17.76 -4.56
CA ILE A 12 7.98 -18.68 -5.03
C ILE A 12 8.57 -20.08 -5.10
N GLU A 13 7.99 -21.02 -4.37
CA GLU A 13 8.26 -22.45 -4.47
C GLU A 13 7.13 -23.11 -5.25
N THR A 14 7.46 -23.93 -6.25
CA THR A 14 6.50 -24.55 -7.14
C THR A 14 6.50 -26.07 -6.94
N PHE A 15 5.33 -26.66 -6.76
CA PHE A 15 5.11 -28.09 -6.59
C PHE A 15 4.28 -28.62 -7.77
N ASN A 16 4.77 -29.66 -8.41
CA ASN A 16 4.03 -30.38 -9.43
C ASN A 16 2.98 -31.32 -8.82
N ALA A 17 2.16 -31.96 -9.67
CA ALA A 17 1.07 -32.83 -9.24
C ALA A 17 1.47 -33.94 -8.28
N ASP A 18 2.63 -34.59 -8.49
CA ASP A 18 3.10 -35.70 -7.65
C ASP A 18 3.58 -35.20 -6.28
N GLU A 19 4.28 -34.06 -6.25
CA GLU A 19 4.74 -33.39 -5.02
C GLU A 19 3.56 -32.89 -4.19
N VAL A 20 2.53 -32.31 -4.84
CA VAL A 20 1.30 -31.89 -4.18
C VAL A 20 0.59 -33.06 -3.55
N MET A 21 0.46 -34.19 -4.27
CA MET A 21 -0.16 -35.39 -3.73
C MET A 21 0.62 -35.95 -2.53
N ALA A 22 1.94 -35.95 -2.58
CA ALA A 22 2.78 -36.39 -1.46
C ALA A 22 2.65 -35.47 -0.22
N LYS A 23 2.57 -34.15 -0.41
CA LYS A 23 2.31 -33.17 0.67
C LYS A 23 0.91 -33.39 1.28
N THR A 24 -0.11 -33.52 0.46
CA THR A 24 -1.50 -33.69 0.92
C THR A 24 -1.69 -35.02 1.65
N ALA A 25 -1.07 -36.10 1.18
CA ALA A 25 -1.11 -37.39 1.84
C ALA A 25 -0.47 -37.37 3.25
N ARG A 26 0.51 -36.49 3.49
CA ARG A 26 1.12 -36.33 4.84
C ARG A 26 0.21 -35.50 5.77
N ALA A 27 -0.59 -34.58 5.21
CA ALA A 27 -1.45 -33.68 5.97
C ALA A 27 -2.88 -34.20 6.18
N SER A 28 -3.28 -35.25 5.47
CA SER A 28 -4.65 -35.77 5.45
C SER A 28 -4.67 -37.27 5.74
N THR A 29 -5.72 -37.75 6.42
CA THR A 29 -6.01 -39.17 6.60
C THR A 29 -6.59 -39.85 5.34
N HIS A 30 -6.78 -39.09 4.27
CA HIS A 30 -7.35 -39.59 3.02
C HIS A 30 -6.25 -39.91 2.01
N THR A 31 -6.28 -41.09 1.44
CA THR A 31 -5.41 -41.48 0.34
C THR A 31 -5.95 -40.89 -0.95
N ILE A 32 -5.21 -39.95 -1.55
CA ILE A 32 -5.53 -39.41 -2.87
C ILE A 32 -4.96 -40.31 -3.94
N GLN A 33 -5.78 -40.82 -4.84
CA GLN A 33 -5.35 -41.61 -5.99
C GLN A 33 -5.33 -40.74 -7.25
N ARG A 34 -4.17 -40.68 -7.90
CA ARG A 34 -4.05 -40.05 -9.22
C ARG A 34 -4.79 -40.93 -10.25
N ARG A 35 -5.84 -40.36 -10.86
CA ARG A 35 -6.67 -41.08 -11.84
C ARG A 35 -6.52 -40.56 -13.26
N ALA A 36 -5.80 -39.47 -13.46
CA ALA A 36 -5.57 -38.90 -14.77
C ALA A 36 -4.16 -38.27 -14.83
N ASP A 37 -3.57 -38.31 -16.00
CA ASP A 37 -2.31 -37.60 -16.28
C ASP A 37 -2.62 -36.16 -16.72
N ILE A 38 -2.92 -35.30 -15.73
CA ILE A 38 -3.19 -33.89 -15.94
C ILE A 38 -2.05 -33.06 -15.36
N TRP A 39 -1.74 -31.98 -16.05
CA TRP A 39 -0.79 -30.99 -15.56
C TRP A 39 -1.48 -30.00 -14.63
N TYR A 40 -0.97 -29.86 -13.43
CA TYR A 40 -1.29 -28.78 -12.50
C TYR A 40 -0.13 -28.53 -11.55
N ILE A 41 -0.08 -27.34 -11.00
CA ILE A 41 0.90 -26.93 -9.99
C ILE A 41 0.18 -26.28 -8.81
N ILE A 42 0.82 -26.31 -7.64
CA ILE A 42 0.53 -25.45 -6.50
C ILE A 42 1.81 -24.68 -6.17
N GLN A 43 1.66 -23.44 -5.76
CA GLN A 43 2.79 -22.61 -5.37
C GLN A 43 2.62 -22.12 -3.94
N GLU A 44 3.71 -22.14 -3.19
CA GLU A 44 3.84 -21.44 -1.93
C GLU A 44 4.55 -20.10 -2.20
N VAL A 45 4.00 -19.02 -1.65
CA VAL A 45 4.54 -17.67 -1.81
C VAL A 45 4.98 -17.17 -0.45
N LYS A 46 6.26 -16.84 -0.31
CA LYS A 46 6.82 -16.17 0.86
C LYS A 46 7.24 -14.78 0.45
N MET A 47 6.67 -13.77 1.08
CA MET A 47 6.96 -12.39 0.73
C MET A 47 6.90 -11.49 1.97
N SER A 48 7.63 -10.35 1.90
CA SER A 48 7.44 -9.26 2.84
C SER A 48 6.05 -8.65 2.67
N SER A 49 5.43 -8.23 3.76
CA SER A 49 4.17 -7.48 3.74
C SER A 49 4.28 -6.13 3.02
N HIS A 50 5.49 -5.57 2.91
CA HIS A 50 5.79 -4.27 2.26
C HIS A 50 6.34 -4.39 0.83
N VAL A 51 6.15 -5.52 0.14
CA VAL A 51 6.67 -5.71 -1.22
C VAL A 51 5.76 -5.09 -2.28
N GLY A 52 6.32 -4.20 -3.11
CA GLY A 52 5.60 -3.54 -4.21
C GLY A 52 4.54 -2.55 -3.72
N THR A 53 3.45 -2.37 -4.48
CA THR A 53 2.31 -1.59 -4.01
C THR A 53 1.63 -2.31 -2.85
N HIS A 54 1.55 -1.67 -1.70
CA HIS A 54 1.01 -2.25 -0.48
C HIS A 54 0.23 -1.21 0.33
N VAL A 55 -0.61 -1.68 1.23
CA VAL A 55 -1.31 -0.86 2.22
C VAL A 55 -0.81 -1.20 3.61
N GLU A 56 -0.52 -0.20 4.40
CA GLU A 56 -0.09 -0.28 5.79
C GLU A 56 -1.24 0.08 6.72
N PHE A 57 -1.28 -0.61 7.86
CA PHE A 57 -2.33 -0.47 8.86
C PHE A 57 -1.76 0.07 10.19
N PRO A 58 -2.60 0.58 11.09
CA PRO A 58 -2.16 1.08 12.39
C PRO A 58 -1.28 0.10 13.19
N TYR A 59 -1.47 -1.21 13.03
CA TYR A 59 -0.63 -2.22 13.69
C TYR A 59 0.85 -2.14 13.31
N HIS A 60 1.19 -1.52 12.18
CA HIS A 60 2.58 -1.34 11.75
C HIS A 60 3.41 -0.52 12.76
N HIS A 61 2.83 0.48 13.41
CA HIS A 61 3.51 1.33 14.40
C HIS A 61 2.86 1.32 15.79
N LEU A 62 1.61 0.87 15.90
CA LEU A 62 0.86 0.86 17.15
C LEU A 62 0.58 -0.59 17.55
N LYS A 63 1.16 -1.03 18.66
CA LYS A 63 1.03 -2.40 19.16
C LYS A 63 -0.42 -2.89 19.28
N GLU A 64 -1.33 -2.02 19.66
CA GLU A 64 -2.77 -2.29 19.78
C GLU A 64 -3.56 -1.73 18.57
N GLY A 65 -2.85 -1.38 17.50
CA GLY A 65 -3.45 -0.89 16.27
C GLY A 65 -4.17 -2.01 15.51
N LYS A 66 -5.06 -1.63 14.60
CA LYS A 66 -5.78 -2.58 13.75
C LYS A 66 -4.84 -3.20 12.72
N SER A 67 -4.93 -4.51 12.57
CA SER A 67 -4.26 -5.29 11.52
C SER A 67 -5.10 -5.33 10.23
N ALA A 68 -4.57 -5.96 9.18
CA ALA A 68 -5.26 -6.09 7.89
C ALA A 68 -6.66 -6.72 8.00
N ALA A 69 -6.84 -7.70 8.90
CA ALA A 69 -8.14 -8.35 9.12
C ALA A 69 -9.14 -7.46 9.87
N ASP A 70 -8.64 -6.60 10.77
CA ASP A 70 -9.47 -5.78 11.66
C ASP A 70 -9.78 -4.41 11.08
N TYR A 71 -9.07 -4.00 10.03
CA TYR A 71 -9.24 -2.68 9.43
C TYR A 71 -10.54 -2.61 8.61
N PRO A 72 -11.41 -1.59 8.83
CA PRO A 72 -12.67 -1.50 8.14
C PRO A 72 -12.48 -1.28 6.63
N LEU A 73 -12.97 -2.22 5.81
CA LEU A 73 -12.79 -2.18 4.36
C LEU A 73 -13.43 -0.95 3.71
N GLU A 74 -14.53 -0.45 4.29
CA GLU A 74 -15.21 0.77 3.85
C GLU A 74 -14.34 2.04 3.94
N ARG A 75 -13.23 2.00 4.65
CA ARG A 75 -12.25 3.10 4.69
C ARG A 75 -11.22 3.03 3.55
N LEU A 76 -11.21 1.92 2.81
CA LEU A 76 -10.31 1.65 1.70
C LEU A 76 -11.03 1.69 0.33
N ILE A 77 -12.33 2.01 0.35
CA ILE A 77 -13.16 2.12 -0.86
C ILE A 77 -13.93 3.43 -0.77
N GLY A 78 -13.80 4.30 -1.76
CA GLY A 78 -14.53 5.55 -1.79
C GLY A 78 -13.93 6.61 -2.69
N GLU A 79 -14.42 7.83 -2.51
CA GLU A 79 -13.92 9.01 -3.25
C GLU A 79 -12.44 9.28 -2.89
N ALA A 80 -11.64 9.52 -3.92
CA ALA A 80 -10.24 9.87 -3.80
C ALA A 80 -9.97 11.22 -4.47
N VAL A 81 -9.01 11.96 -3.93
CA VAL A 81 -8.55 13.24 -4.50
C VAL A 81 -7.06 13.21 -4.75
N LEU A 82 -6.64 13.61 -5.95
CA LEU A 82 -5.26 13.61 -6.40
C LEU A 82 -4.62 14.99 -6.24
N PHE A 83 -3.61 15.07 -5.37
CA PHE A 83 -2.71 16.21 -5.26
C PHE A 83 -1.45 15.94 -6.08
N ASP A 84 -1.12 16.82 -7.03
CA ASP A 84 0.07 16.66 -7.88
C ASP A 84 1.25 17.48 -7.35
N PHE A 85 2.19 16.76 -6.76
CA PHE A 85 3.48 17.27 -6.27
C PHE A 85 4.66 16.66 -7.04
N SER A 86 4.43 16.26 -8.30
CA SER A 86 5.48 15.67 -9.15
C SER A 86 6.66 16.62 -9.43
N HIS A 87 6.50 17.93 -9.18
CA HIS A 87 7.54 18.93 -9.28
C HIS A 87 8.49 18.99 -8.07
N LYS A 88 8.07 18.38 -6.93
CA LYS A 88 8.86 18.33 -5.69
C LYS A 88 10.06 17.44 -5.82
N LYS A 89 11.13 17.84 -5.16
CA LYS A 89 12.40 17.12 -5.13
C LYS A 89 12.58 16.38 -3.82
N LYS A 90 13.67 15.63 -3.75
CA LYS A 90 14.13 14.94 -2.55
C LYS A 90 14.12 15.86 -1.33
N ASP A 91 13.53 15.36 -0.25
CA ASP A 91 13.45 15.99 1.07
C ASP A 91 12.72 17.36 1.09
N GLU A 92 12.12 17.80 -0.01
CA GLU A 92 11.24 18.97 -0.01
C GLU A 92 9.92 18.62 0.70
N GLU A 93 9.49 19.50 1.60
CA GLU A 93 8.23 19.31 2.31
C GLU A 93 7.03 19.64 1.41
N ILE A 94 6.00 18.81 1.50
CA ILE A 94 4.64 19.09 1.05
C ILE A 94 3.91 19.71 2.24
N THR A 95 3.64 21.00 2.16
CA THR A 95 3.09 21.79 3.26
C THR A 95 1.56 21.83 3.23
N LYS A 96 0.94 22.15 4.40
CA LYS A 96 -0.51 22.43 4.46
C LYS A 96 -0.92 23.54 3.51
N GLN A 97 -0.12 24.61 3.40
CA GLN A 97 -0.44 25.74 2.52
C GLN A 97 -0.49 25.30 1.05
N GLU A 98 0.42 24.42 0.61
CA GLU A 98 0.40 23.91 -0.76
C GLU A 98 -0.80 22.99 -1.02
N LEU A 99 -1.26 22.22 -0.03
CA LEU A 99 -2.51 21.47 -0.15
C LEU A 99 -3.71 22.43 -0.35
N LEU A 100 -3.77 23.51 0.41
CA LEU A 100 -4.82 24.53 0.29
C LEU A 100 -4.74 25.28 -1.05
N ASP A 101 -3.55 25.68 -1.47
CA ASP A 101 -3.30 26.44 -2.70
C ASP A 101 -3.57 25.60 -3.97
N SER A 102 -3.60 24.27 -3.85
CA SER A 102 -3.98 23.38 -4.96
C SER A 102 -5.41 23.61 -5.45
N GLY A 103 -6.26 24.20 -4.62
CA GLY A 103 -7.69 24.39 -4.89
C GLY A 103 -8.51 23.11 -4.94
N ILE A 104 -7.92 21.97 -4.56
CA ILE A 104 -8.60 20.68 -4.52
C ILE A 104 -9.39 20.57 -3.22
N GLU A 105 -10.70 20.42 -3.34
CA GLU A 105 -11.56 20.17 -2.19
C GLU A 105 -11.38 18.74 -1.70
N VAL A 106 -10.81 18.56 -0.50
CA VAL A 106 -10.75 17.29 0.21
C VAL A 106 -11.83 17.27 1.30
N ARG A 107 -12.54 16.16 1.43
CA ARG A 107 -13.69 16.00 2.31
C ARG A 107 -13.43 14.91 3.34
N LYS A 108 -14.19 14.95 4.43
CA LYS A 108 -14.17 13.88 5.42
C LYS A 108 -14.49 12.53 4.77
N GLY A 109 -13.64 11.56 5.01
CA GLY A 109 -13.77 10.21 4.47
C GLY A 109 -13.11 9.99 3.12
N ASP A 110 -12.62 11.04 2.44
CA ASP A 110 -11.87 10.89 1.20
C ASP A 110 -10.57 10.09 1.40
N ILE A 111 -10.08 9.54 0.31
CA ILE A 111 -8.71 9.01 0.19
C ILE A 111 -7.85 10.11 -0.42
N ALA A 112 -6.85 10.61 0.32
CA ALA A 112 -5.92 11.60 -0.20
C ALA A 112 -4.79 10.93 -0.99
N VAL A 113 -4.65 11.24 -2.27
CA VAL A 113 -3.61 10.66 -3.15
C VAL A 113 -2.56 11.71 -3.45
N ILE A 114 -1.32 11.43 -3.08
CA ILE A 114 -0.16 12.30 -3.28
C ILE A 114 0.68 11.75 -4.43
N ARG A 115 0.64 12.41 -5.58
CA ARG A 115 1.48 12.09 -6.72
C ARG A 115 2.81 12.82 -6.62
N THR A 116 3.90 12.09 -6.73
CA THR A 116 5.27 12.59 -6.69
C THR A 116 6.10 12.21 -7.92
N ASP A 117 5.58 11.37 -8.80
CA ASP A 117 6.27 10.74 -9.93
C ASP A 117 7.46 9.84 -9.52
N MET A 118 7.58 9.51 -8.23
CA MET A 118 8.66 8.63 -7.74
C MET A 118 8.58 7.21 -8.29
N HIS A 119 7.39 6.74 -8.69
CA HIS A 119 7.24 5.45 -9.37
C HIS A 119 8.12 5.34 -10.63
N LYS A 120 8.47 6.45 -11.30
CA LYS A 120 9.35 6.49 -12.47
C LYS A 120 10.81 6.18 -12.13
N LEU A 121 11.17 6.33 -10.86
CA LEU A 121 12.51 6.04 -10.33
C LEU A 121 12.61 4.67 -9.65
N TRP A 122 11.54 3.86 -9.71
CA TRP A 122 11.51 2.52 -9.12
C TRP A 122 12.67 1.66 -9.61
N LYS A 123 13.34 0.96 -8.67
CA LYS A 123 14.55 0.13 -8.93
C LYS A 123 15.77 0.90 -9.43
N THR A 124 15.81 2.21 -9.28
CA THR A 124 17.02 3.01 -9.45
C THR A 124 17.62 3.39 -8.10
N PRO A 125 18.89 3.85 -8.04
CA PRO A 125 19.49 4.37 -6.81
C PRO A 125 18.70 5.53 -6.18
N GLN A 126 17.86 6.22 -6.96
CA GLN A 126 17.04 7.36 -6.56
C GLN A 126 15.62 6.97 -6.13
N ALA A 127 15.28 5.68 -6.05
CA ALA A 127 13.92 5.21 -5.72
C ALA A 127 13.38 5.77 -4.39
N HIS A 128 14.26 6.18 -3.49
CA HIS A 128 13.90 6.75 -2.19
C HIS A 128 14.16 8.27 -2.08
N ASP A 129 14.51 8.95 -3.17
CA ASP A 129 14.78 10.39 -3.17
C ASP A 129 13.46 11.18 -3.31
N ARG A 130 12.53 10.93 -2.38
CA ARG A 130 11.15 11.43 -2.39
C ARG A 130 10.97 12.74 -1.61
N PRO A 131 9.94 13.54 -1.92
CA PRO A 131 9.46 14.58 -1.04
C PRO A 131 8.80 13.97 0.20
N VAL A 132 8.59 14.78 1.22
CA VAL A 132 8.04 14.38 2.52
C VAL A 132 6.79 15.18 2.85
N LEU A 133 5.86 14.60 3.59
CA LEU A 133 4.69 15.32 4.07
C LEU A 133 5.03 16.03 5.38
N SER A 134 4.75 17.34 5.49
CA SER A 134 4.97 18.05 6.73
C SER A 134 3.98 17.57 7.81
N LEU A 135 4.37 17.67 9.09
CA LEU A 135 3.47 17.31 10.20
C LEU A 135 2.23 18.19 10.23
N GLU A 136 2.32 19.44 9.82
CA GLU A 136 1.17 20.34 9.73
C GLU A 136 0.20 19.89 8.62
N ALA A 137 0.71 19.46 7.47
CA ALA A 137 -0.10 18.92 6.39
C ALA A 137 -0.75 17.58 6.79
N THR A 138 0.01 16.72 7.50
CA THR A 138 -0.52 15.46 8.03
C THR A 138 -1.66 15.74 9.01
N HIS A 139 -1.45 16.61 10.00
CA HIS A 139 -2.48 16.99 10.98
C HIS A 139 -3.73 17.55 10.29
N TYR A 140 -3.54 18.43 9.30
CA TYR A 140 -4.66 18.97 8.52
C TYR A 140 -5.50 17.86 7.89
N LEU A 141 -4.87 16.90 7.22
CA LEU A 141 -5.58 15.83 6.54
C LEU A 141 -6.29 14.88 7.52
N VAL A 142 -5.62 14.50 8.62
CA VAL A 142 -6.16 13.47 9.53
C VAL A 142 -7.08 14.03 10.60
N ALA A 143 -6.77 15.20 11.20
CA ALA A 143 -7.48 15.76 12.34
C ALA A 143 -8.50 16.83 11.94
N GLU A 144 -8.15 17.73 11.01
CA GLU A 144 -9.06 18.81 10.62
C GLU A 144 -10.06 18.33 9.55
N ILE A 145 -9.64 17.55 8.55
CA ILE A 145 -10.49 16.99 7.50
C ILE A 145 -11.08 15.64 7.93
N GLY A 146 -10.24 14.71 8.41
CA GLY A 146 -10.65 13.35 8.77
C GLY A 146 -10.72 12.42 7.56
N ILE A 147 -9.64 12.35 6.77
CA ILE A 147 -9.51 11.41 5.66
C ILE A 147 -9.53 9.96 6.17
N HIS A 148 -9.86 9.02 5.29
CA HIS A 148 -9.87 7.60 5.63
C HIS A 148 -8.56 6.89 5.31
N CYS A 149 -7.88 7.31 4.25
CA CYS A 149 -6.63 6.71 3.78
C CYS A 149 -5.79 7.79 3.10
N ILE A 150 -4.47 7.64 3.15
CA ILE A 150 -3.54 8.39 2.32
C ILE A 150 -2.82 7.42 1.37
N ALA A 151 -2.54 7.85 0.14
CA ALA A 151 -1.89 7.00 -0.85
C ALA A 151 -0.83 7.78 -1.63
N THR A 152 0.27 7.14 -2.02
CA THR A 152 1.34 7.77 -2.79
C THR A 152 2.02 6.80 -3.75
N ASP A 153 2.64 7.35 -4.79
CA ASP A 153 3.52 6.62 -5.69
C ASP A 153 4.99 6.61 -5.23
N ALA A 154 5.28 7.22 -4.10
CA ALA A 154 6.56 7.14 -3.41
C ALA A 154 6.63 5.90 -2.50
N THR A 155 7.83 5.60 -2.00
CA THR A 155 8.10 4.60 -0.95
C THR A 155 7.96 5.23 0.44
N GLY A 156 6.84 5.89 0.68
CA GLY A 156 6.54 6.63 1.90
C GLY A 156 6.48 8.14 1.73
N LEU A 157 5.98 8.80 2.76
CA LEU A 157 5.89 10.27 2.87
C LEU A 157 6.69 10.79 4.08
N GLU A 158 7.51 9.93 4.70
CA GLU A 158 8.29 10.20 5.90
C GLU A 158 9.68 10.74 5.57
N VAL A 159 10.25 11.53 6.47
CA VAL A 159 11.64 11.95 6.40
C VAL A 159 12.55 10.73 6.55
N ARG A 160 13.50 10.56 5.64
CA ARG A 160 14.43 9.43 5.65
C ARG A 160 15.38 9.50 6.85
N GLY A 161 15.70 8.30 7.38
CA GLY A 161 16.70 8.15 8.44
C GLY A 161 16.23 8.56 9.84
N ARG A 162 14.92 8.80 9.99
CA ARG A 162 14.27 8.99 11.30
C ARG A 162 13.57 7.70 11.70
N ASP A 163 13.88 7.19 12.86
CA ASP A 163 13.28 5.99 13.44
C ASP A 163 11.96 6.29 14.19
N ASP A 164 11.71 7.55 14.54
CA ASP A 164 10.48 8.00 15.20
C ASP A 164 9.27 8.15 14.26
N GLN A 165 9.49 8.22 12.95
CA GLN A 165 8.51 8.23 11.87
C GLN A 165 7.18 8.97 12.19
N PRO A 166 7.23 10.28 12.50
CA PRO A 166 6.11 11.00 13.09
C PRO A 166 4.91 11.16 12.13
N VAL A 167 5.11 11.10 10.82
CA VAL A 167 4.00 11.11 9.85
C VAL A 167 3.21 9.82 9.96
N HIS A 168 3.88 8.66 9.94
CA HIS A 168 3.21 7.35 10.11
C HIS A 168 2.49 7.26 11.46
N VAL A 169 3.18 7.64 12.54
CA VAL A 169 2.57 7.64 13.88
C VAL A 169 1.29 8.45 13.89
N MET A 170 1.31 9.68 13.37
CA MET A 170 0.13 10.55 13.34
C MET A 170 -1.01 9.97 12.48
N LEU A 171 -0.70 9.40 11.31
CA LEU A 171 -1.70 8.72 10.46
C LEU A 171 -2.37 7.59 11.23
N PHE A 172 -1.60 6.71 11.82
CA PHE A 172 -2.09 5.50 12.48
C PHE A 172 -2.83 5.78 13.79
N GLU A 173 -2.40 6.78 14.58
CA GLU A 173 -3.16 7.25 15.76
C GLU A 173 -4.56 7.77 15.40
N HIS A 174 -4.73 8.32 14.18
CA HIS A 174 -6.02 8.72 13.64
C HIS A 174 -6.74 7.60 12.87
N ASN A 175 -6.21 6.37 12.93
CA ASN A 175 -6.75 5.20 12.22
C ASN A 175 -6.84 5.42 10.70
N VAL A 176 -5.88 6.13 10.13
CA VAL A 176 -5.74 6.36 8.69
C VAL A 176 -4.72 5.38 8.13
N ALA A 177 -5.13 4.54 7.18
CA ALA A 177 -4.21 3.63 6.48
C ALA A 177 -3.35 4.38 5.46
N MET A 178 -2.18 3.81 5.12
CA MET A 178 -1.28 4.38 4.12
C MET A 178 -1.04 3.39 2.99
N VAL A 179 -1.16 3.86 1.74
CA VAL A 179 -0.79 3.07 0.56
C VAL A 179 0.47 3.64 -0.05
N GLU A 180 1.46 2.79 -0.25
CA GLU A 180 2.75 3.14 -0.83
C GLU A 180 3.00 2.49 -2.19
N SER A 181 3.93 3.10 -2.93
CA SER A 181 4.44 2.55 -4.19
C SER A 181 3.35 2.31 -5.25
N LEU A 182 2.39 3.24 -5.36
CA LEU A 182 1.45 3.27 -6.47
C LEU A 182 2.17 3.51 -7.81
N THR A 183 1.52 3.18 -8.90
CA THR A 183 1.99 3.52 -10.25
C THR A 183 0.86 4.12 -11.08
N ASN A 184 1.21 4.72 -12.23
CA ASN A 184 0.27 5.25 -13.21
C ASN A 184 -0.62 6.41 -12.71
N LEU A 185 -0.26 7.10 -11.64
CA LEU A 185 -1.00 8.29 -11.18
C LEU A 185 -0.96 9.42 -12.22
N ASP A 186 0.07 9.45 -13.06
CA ASP A 186 0.22 10.40 -14.18
C ASP A 186 -0.75 10.15 -15.34
N GLN A 187 -1.46 9.02 -15.35
CA GLN A 187 -2.45 8.69 -16.36
C GLN A 187 -3.87 9.13 -15.98
N LEU A 188 -4.09 9.47 -14.72
CA LEU A 188 -5.38 10.00 -14.25
C LEU A 188 -5.63 11.39 -14.86
N LYS A 189 -6.86 11.62 -15.31
CA LYS A 189 -7.32 12.86 -15.94
C LYS A 189 -8.15 13.73 -15.00
N SER A 190 -8.78 13.07 -14.03
CA SER A 190 -9.63 13.71 -13.03
C SER A 190 -8.88 13.85 -11.71
N THR A 191 -9.06 14.99 -11.05
CA THR A 191 -8.54 15.19 -9.68
C THR A 191 -9.39 14.51 -8.62
N ARG A 192 -10.61 14.07 -8.96
CA ARG A 192 -11.52 13.31 -8.10
C ARG A 192 -12.03 12.09 -8.85
N PHE A 193 -11.95 10.92 -8.20
CA PHE A 193 -12.31 9.62 -8.76
C PHE A 193 -12.65 8.64 -7.65
N GLU A 194 -13.20 7.50 -7.97
CA GLU A 194 -13.40 6.42 -7.01
C GLU A 194 -12.15 5.54 -6.92
N MET A 195 -11.69 5.21 -5.71
CA MET A 195 -10.56 4.32 -5.47
C MET A 195 -10.99 3.10 -4.68
N ILE A 196 -10.44 1.94 -5.07
CA ILE A 196 -10.70 0.64 -4.45
C ILE A 196 -9.36 0.00 -4.10
N ILE A 197 -9.15 -0.31 -2.81
CA ILE A 197 -7.96 -0.94 -2.25
C ILE A 197 -8.41 -2.19 -1.50
N LEU A 198 -7.99 -3.38 -1.95
CA LEU A 198 -8.48 -4.65 -1.41
C LEU A 198 -7.32 -5.50 -0.85
N PRO A 199 -6.98 -5.35 0.43
CA PRO A 199 -6.02 -6.22 1.11
C PRO A 199 -6.60 -7.62 1.38
N LEU A 200 -5.71 -8.60 1.59
CA LEU A 200 -6.10 -9.88 2.15
C LEU A 200 -6.39 -9.72 3.66
N PRO A 201 -7.49 -10.27 4.17
CA PRO A 201 -7.86 -10.15 5.59
C PRO A 201 -7.06 -11.15 6.46
N VAL A 202 -5.76 -10.93 6.56
CA VAL A 202 -4.87 -11.77 7.38
C VAL A 202 -4.75 -11.17 8.78
N GLU A 203 -5.10 -11.95 9.79
CA GLU A 203 -5.03 -11.54 11.20
C GLU A 203 -3.57 -11.30 11.62
N GLY A 204 -3.32 -10.19 12.31
CA GLY A 204 -1.99 -9.82 12.78
C GLY A 204 -1.03 -9.35 11.69
N LEU A 205 -1.49 -9.12 10.45
CA LEU A 205 -0.67 -8.57 9.38
C LEU A 205 -0.64 -7.05 9.45
N ASP A 206 0.55 -6.47 9.48
CA ASP A 206 0.79 -5.04 9.62
C ASP A 206 0.62 -4.26 8.32
N SER A 207 0.85 -4.93 7.21
CA SER A 207 0.79 -4.40 5.85
C SER A 207 0.42 -5.51 4.87
N CYS A 208 -0.12 -5.18 3.71
CA CYS A 208 -0.50 -6.17 2.70
C CYS A 208 -0.26 -5.65 1.28
N PRO A 209 0.44 -6.42 0.42
CA PRO A 209 0.50 -6.12 -0.99
C PRO A 209 -0.91 -6.10 -1.61
N VAL A 210 -1.17 -5.07 -2.42
CA VAL A 210 -2.49 -4.84 -3.01
C VAL A 210 -2.41 -4.50 -4.50
N ARG A 211 -3.52 -4.69 -5.18
CA ARG A 211 -3.82 -4.00 -6.43
C ARG A 211 -4.83 -2.90 -6.14
N VAL A 212 -4.52 -1.70 -6.59
CA VAL A 212 -5.38 -0.53 -6.42
C VAL A 212 -6.04 -0.21 -7.76
N ILE A 213 -7.34 0.08 -7.73
CA ILE A 213 -8.13 0.45 -8.91
C ILE A 213 -8.62 1.88 -8.71
N ALA A 214 -8.43 2.72 -9.73
CA ALA A 214 -9.04 4.03 -9.84
C ALA A 214 -10.10 4.01 -10.95
N ILE A 215 -11.28 4.55 -10.68
CA ILE A 215 -12.42 4.62 -11.61
C ILE A 215 -12.75 6.07 -11.83
N GLU A 216 -12.49 6.58 -13.02
CA GLU A 216 -12.88 7.91 -13.47
C GLU A 216 -14.28 7.87 -14.10
N LYS A 217 -15.12 8.86 -13.78
CA LYS A 217 -16.48 8.99 -14.34
C LYS A 217 -16.50 10.01 -15.46
#